data_4ac2271f4c0afb451b6db8d260c121a6
#
_entry.id   4ac2271f4c0afb451b6db8d260c121a6
#
_cell.length_a   1.000
_cell.length_b   1.000
_cell.length_c   1.000
_cell.angle_alpha   90.00
_cell.angle_beta   90.00
_cell.angle_gamma   90.00
#
_symmetry.space_group_name_H-M   'P 1'
#
loop_
_entity.id
_entity.type
_entity.pdbx_description
1 polymer ?
#
loop_
_entity_poly.entity_id
_entity_poly.type
_entity_poly.pdbx_seq_one_letter_code
_entity_poly.pdbx_strand_id
1 'polypeptide(L)'
;MKNLVQGLGLAALMAVAGCKSLDITNPNDPDSARALADPAAIEALAGGAVRGWINTYEQLTGGGPLVTQAQTYSASWNNFNMNFYSSIDADGTRNSRPWQNDPSAAARTSIEAYWEGYYSSLGLANSVLKAIRVNNLVINTPADTKRAETVAQLMQAASLAGLALNYDKAYILDETSDLGALTYSNRREVRDAALASFDAAITLANANTFTTLAAWANGPTYTNVQISKIANTMAAWLLANWPRDATENGTVDWARVASYASNGVSTGTRFDFIFMGDGCASWCAEMLYWFNGVDTGRLSTRVATMLDPSQVHPYPTGGNPQPNSPDRRLGDGSYGNASMIPGFGNVPRTANGGSDFMWSSQEIFNAARGTYHQSNIGHVRYDLTGTQSSTGIYGGNGPAPLVSAGMNDLLWAEALIEQNTSLATAATLINNTRVTRGGLSAATAGEGQASLRTKLRYEQEIELLGLGASSYYMRRRVPNGLLPGTPREMPVPAKELGVFAQPLYTWGGTGPANSPTPP
;
A
#
# COMPACT_ATOMS: atom_id res chain seq x y z
N MET A 1 -41.21 -64.08 -26.94
CA MET A 1 -40.28 -63.23 -27.71
C MET A 1 -40.87 -61.90 -28.21
N LYS A 2 -42.16 -61.79 -28.57
CA LYS A 2 -42.73 -60.53 -29.04
C LYS A 2 -42.77 -59.42 -27.98
N ASN A 3 -42.97 -59.70 -26.72
CA ASN A 3 -43.04 -58.70 -25.62
C ASN A 3 -41.68 -58.17 -25.17
N LEU A 4 -40.58 -58.90 -25.47
CA LEU A 4 -39.22 -58.46 -25.15
C LEU A 4 -38.70 -57.43 -26.15
N VAL A 5 -39.11 -57.53 -27.41
CA VAL A 5 -38.69 -56.59 -28.48
C VAL A 5 -39.41 -55.27 -28.36
N GLN A 6 -40.66 -55.26 -27.85
CA GLN A 6 -41.40 -54.01 -27.63
C GLN A 6 -40.84 -53.22 -26.41
N GLY A 7 -40.34 -53.90 -25.39
CA GLY A 7 -39.70 -53.25 -24.22
C GLY A 7 -38.36 -52.62 -24.54
N LEU A 8 -37.58 -53.23 -25.39
CA LEU A 8 -36.29 -52.68 -25.84
C LEU A 8 -36.43 -51.48 -26.78
N GLY A 9 -37.48 -51.46 -27.63
CA GLY A 9 -37.76 -50.34 -28.50
C GLY A 9 -38.19 -49.06 -27.74
N LEU A 10 -38.96 -49.22 -26.65
CA LEU A 10 -39.39 -48.08 -25.84
C LEU A 10 -38.26 -47.52 -24.95
N ALA A 11 -37.38 -48.39 -24.45
CA ALA A 11 -36.19 -47.97 -23.70
C ALA A 11 -35.16 -47.22 -24.58
N ALA A 12 -35.01 -47.62 -25.84
CA ALA A 12 -34.11 -46.94 -26.78
C ALA A 12 -34.65 -45.57 -27.21
N LEU A 13 -35.97 -45.38 -27.29
CA LEU A 13 -36.58 -44.08 -27.60
C LEU A 13 -36.52 -43.10 -26.42
N MET A 14 -36.51 -43.57 -25.19
CA MET A 14 -36.32 -42.69 -24.02
C MET A 14 -34.86 -42.28 -23.81
N ALA A 15 -33.90 -43.05 -24.28
CA ALA A 15 -32.48 -42.69 -24.19
C ALA A 15 -32.05 -41.59 -25.20
N VAL A 16 -32.81 -41.36 -26.27
CA VAL A 16 -32.49 -40.33 -27.28
C VAL A 16 -33.19 -39.00 -26.97
N ALA A 17 -34.21 -38.98 -26.10
CA ALA A 17 -34.92 -37.77 -25.71
C ALA A 17 -34.26 -36.98 -24.56
N GLY A 18 -33.18 -37.52 -23.98
CA GLY A 18 -32.52 -36.95 -22.80
C GLY A 18 -31.29 -36.05 -23.06
N CYS A 19 -30.90 -35.88 -24.31
CA CYS A 19 -29.78 -35.00 -24.66
C CYS A 19 -30.26 -33.71 -25.34
N LYS A 20 -31.16 -32.96 -24.70
CA LYS A 20 -31.15 -31.51 -24.95
C LYS A 20 -30.10 -30.91 -24.06
N SER A 21 -29.19 -30.11 -24.66
CA SER A 21 -28.20 -29.35 -23.94
C SER A 21 -28.89 -28.60 -22.79
N LEU A 22 -28.39 -28.79 -21.58
CA LEU A 22 -28.80 -28.04 -20.39
C LEU A 22 -28.25 -26.59 -20.43
N ASP A 23 -28.11 -26.00 -21.60
CA ASP A 23 -27.89 -24.58 -21.77
C ASP A 23 -29.19 -23.84 -21.47
N ILE A 24 -29.54 -23.79 -20.20
CA ILE A 24 -30.53 -22.84 -19.69
C ILE A 24 -29.83 -21.49 -19.66
N THR A 25 -29.98 -20.74 -20.73
CA THR A 25 -29.58 -19.33 -20.72
C THR A 25 -30.51 -18.63 -19.72
N ASN A 26 -30.01 -18.37 -18.51
CA ASN A 26 -30.73 -17.55 -17.55
C ASN A 26 -30.72 -16.11 -18.09
N PRO A 27 -31.86 -15.54 -18.52
CA PRO A 27 -31.90 -14.19 -19.07
C PRO A 27 -31.55 -13.12 -18.03
N ASN A 28 -31.50 -13.49 -16.75
CA ASN A 28 -31.08 -12.63 -15.61
C ASN A 28 -29.67 -12.91 -15.15
N ASP A 29 -28.95 -13.88 -15.73
CA ASP A 29 -27.56 -14.08 -15.47
C ASP A 29 -26.79 -13.00 -16.25
N PRO A 30 -26.00 -12.14 -15.58
CA PRO A 30 -25.21 -11.15 -16.28
C PRO A 30 -24.19 -11.91 -17.15
N ASP A 31 -24.50 -12.04 -18.43
CA ASP A 31 -23.59 -12.55 -19.44
C ASP A 31 -22.37 -11.63 -19.45
N SER A 32 -21.20 -12.15 -19.07
CA SER A 32 -19.96 -11.40 -19.03
C SER A 32 -19.64 -10.77 -20.41
N ALA A 33 -19.98 -11.44 -21.49
CA ALA A 33 -19.81 -10.90 -22.83
C ALA A 33 -20.70 -9.67 -23.08
N ARG A 34 -21.94 -9.70 -22.60
CA ARG A 34 -22.86 -8.56 -22.72
C ARG A 34 -22.46 -7.40 -21.81
N ALA A 35 -21.99 -7.67 -20.58
CA ALA A 35 -21.48 -6.65 -19.67
C ALA A 35 -20.23 -5.97 -20.24
N LEU A 36 -19.33 -6.72 -20.87
CA LEU A 36 -18.13 -6.18 -21.52
C LEU A 36 -18.40 -5.47 -22.87
N ALA A 37 -19.65 -5.53 -23.37
CA ALA A 37 -20.11 -4.77 -24.52
C ALA A 37 -20.90 -3.51 -24.17
N ASP A 38 -21.21 -3.30 -22.87
CA ASP A 38 -21.95 -2.13 -22.39
C ASP A 38 -20.98 -1.00 -21.97
N PRO A 39 -21.00 0.16 -22.65
CA PRO A 39 -20.15 1.30 -22.33
C PRO A 39 -20.26 1.77 -20.87
N ALA A 40 -21.46 1.79 -20.30
CA ALA A 40 -21.67 2.21 -18.92
C ALA A 40 -21.07 1.22 -17.91
N ALA A 41 -21.18 -0.07 -18.20
CA ALA A 41 -20.57 -1.12 -17.38
C ALA A 41 -19.01 -1.02 -17.44
N ILE A 42 -18.43 -0.76 -18.60
CA ILE A 42 -16.97 -0.59 -18.73
C ILE A 42 -16.48 0.65 -18.00
N GLU A 43 -17.19 1.77 -18.04
CA GLU A 43 -16.85 2.95 -17.25
C GLU A 43 -16.95 2.68 -15.74
N ALA A 44 -17.96 1.94 -15.31
CA ALA A 44 -18.09 1.51 -13.91
C ALA A 44 -16.95 0.55 -13.48
N LEU A 45 -16.51 -0.37 -14.37
CA LEU A 45 -15.37 -1.25 -14.11
C LEU A 45 -14.05 -0.47 -13.94
N ALA A 46 -13.84 0.63 -14.68
CA ALA A 46 -12.68 1.48 -14.48
C ALA A 46 -12.66 2.08 -13.05
N GLY A 47 -13.80 2.58 -12.56
CA GLY A 47 -13.95 3.01 -11.18
C GLY A 47 -13.78 1.86 -10.16
N GLY A 48 -14.28 0.67 -10.51
CA GLY A 48 -14.11 -0.54 -9.73
C GLY A 48 -12.64 -0.94 -9.57
N ALA A 49 -11.83 -0.82 -10.60
CA ALA A 49 -10.38 -1.07 -10.56
C ALA A 49 -9.68 -0.09 -9.61
N VAL A 50 -10.02 1.21 -9.67
CA VAL A 50 -9.47 2.22 -8.76
C VAL A 50 -9.82 1.89 -7.30
N ARG A 51 -11.10 1.63 -7.02
CA ARG A 51 -11.54 1.29 -5.67
C ARG A 51 -10.91 -0.01 -5.16
N GLY A 52 -10.82 -1.03 -6.01
CA GLY A 52 -10.19 -2.31 -5.67
C GLY A 52 -8.72 -2.12 -5.32
N TRP A 53 -7.99 -1.31 -6.10
CA TRP A 53 -6.60 -0.99 -5.81
C TRP A 53 -6.45 -0.20 -4.50
N ILE A 54 -7.27 0.84 -4.28
CA ILE A 54 -7.24 1.65 -3.05
C ILE A 54 -7.49 0.78 -1.82
N ASN A 55 -8.56 -0.02 -1.83
CA ASN A 55 -8.89 -0.89 -0.71
C ASN A 55 -7.79 -1.95 -0.47
N THR A 56 -7.10 -2.39 -1.52
CA THR A 56 -5.95 -3.29 -1.38
C THR A 56 -4.74 -2.59 -0.79
N TYR A 57 -4.42 -1.40 -1.27
CA TYR A 57 -3.29 -0.61 -0.78
C TYR A 57 -3.45 -0.23 0.70
N GLU A 58 -4.65 0.11 1.12
CA GLU A 58 -5.00 0.53 2.47
C GLU A 58 -5.35 -0.63 3.41
N GLN A 59 -5.47 -1.86 2.93
CA GLN A 59 -5.87 -2.98 3.78
C GLN A 59 -4.85 -3.31 4.87
N LEU A 60 -5.35 -3.52 6.07
CA LEU A 60 -4.53 -3.80 7.23
C LEU A 60 -4.00 -5.25 7.25
N THR A 61 -4.74 -6.20 6.67
CA THR A 61 -4.36 -7.62 6.66
C THR A 61 -3.01 -7.86 5.97
N GLY A 62 -2.73 -7.16 4.87
CA GLY A 62 -1.43 -7.20 4.19
C GLY A 62 -0.44 -6.19 4.76
N GLY A 63 -0.86 -4.92 4.91
CA GLY A 63 0.00 -3.81 5.29
C GLY A 63 0.37 -3.74 6.76
N GLY A 64 -0.54 -4.10 7.66
CA GLY A 64 -0.31 -4.05 9.10
C GLY A 64 0.90 -4.88 9.57
N PRO A 65 1.03 -6.15 9.17
CA PRO A 65 2.24 -6.94 9.45
C PRO A 65 3.53 -6.30 8.92
N LEU A 66 3.50 -5.67 7.75
CA LEU A 66 4.69 -5.03 7.18
C LEU A 66 5.17 -3.84 8.02
N VAL A 67 4.26 -2.97 8.45
CA VAL A 67 4.65 -1.79 9.26
C VAL A 67 5.03 -2.17 10.69
N THR A 68 4.49 -3.26 11.24
CA THR A 68 4.92 -3.78 12.54
C THR A 68 6.28 -4.47 12.46
N GLN A 69 6.55 -5.23 11.39
CA GLN A 69 7.89 -5.78 11.09
C GLN A 69 8.94 -4.68 10.89
N ALA A 70 8.54 -3.55 10.30
CA ALA A 70 9.41 -2.39 10.14
C ALA A 70 9.64 -1.61 11.44
N GLN A 71 9.02 -2.02 12.55
CA GLN A 71 9.06 -1.26 13.81
C GLN A 71 8.67 0.20 13.63
N THR A 72 7.63 0.45 12.83
CA THR A 72 7.06 1.77 12.61
C THR A 72 5.88 1.97 13.54
N TYR A 73 4.98 1.01 13.50
CA TYR A 73 3.90 0.87 14.47
C TYR A 73 4.08 -0.42 15.28
N SER A 74 3.42 -0.48 16.42
CA SER A 74 3.33 -1.66 17.24
C SER A 74 1.92 -1.84 17.75
N ALA A 75 1.46 -3.09 17.83
CA ALA A 75 0.15 -3.45 18.31
C ALA A 75 0.27 -4.55 19.35
N SER A 76 -0.42 -4.38 20.49
CA SER A 76 -0.50 -5.40 21.56
C SER A 76 -1.51 -6.50 21.24
N TRP A 77 -2.34 -6.29 20.23
CA TRP A 77 -3.41 -7.19 19.83
C TRP A 77 -3.04 -7.89 18.54
N ASN A 78 -3.49 -9.14 18.37
CA ASN A 78 -3.19 -9.90 17.18
C ASN A 78 -4.25 -9.75 16.07
N ASN A 79 -4.98 -8.66 16.06
CA ASN A 79 -5.84 -8.35 14.93
C ASN A 79 -4.98 -8.24 13.67
N PHE A 80 -5.43 -8.81 12.58
CA PHE A 80 -4.73 -8.79 11.30
C PHE A 80 -3.29 -9.35 11.38
N ASN A 81 -3.01 -10.24 12.32
CA ASN A 81 -1.69 -10.83 12.58
C ASN A 81 -0.58 -9.83 12.94
N MET A 82 -0.92 -8.60 13.29
CA MET A 82 0.05 -7.53 13.56
C MET A 82 0.99 -7.87 14.72
N ASN A 83 0.44 -8.34 15.85
CA ASN A 83 1.27 -8.73 16.98
C ASN A 83 2.12 -9.96 16.67
N PHE A 84 1.55 -10.95 15.99
CA PHE A 84 2.27 -12.16 15.59
C PHE A 84 3.52 -11.84 14.76
N TYR A 85 3.39 -10.96 13.77
CA TYR A 85 4.50 -10.58 12.90
C TYR A 85 5.35 -9.42 13.43
N SER A 86 5.00 -8.78 14.54
CA SER A 86 5.85 -7.75 15.16
C SER A 86 7.19 -8.30 15.67
N SER A 87 7.29 -9.62 15.80
CA SER A 87 8.53 -10.35 16.06
C SER A 87 9.19 -9.99 17.39
N ILE A 88 8.38 -9.89 18.45
CA ILE A 88 8.88 -9.65 19.79
C ILE A 88 8.32 -10.74 20.70
N ASP A 89 9.21 -11.53 21.26
CA ASP A 89 8.84 -12.52 22.26
C ASP A 89 8.57 -11.88 23.62
N ALA A 90 7.86 -12.62 24.49
CA ALA A 90 7.45 -12.14 25.82
C ALA A 90 8.63 -11.75 26.73
N ASP A 91 9.83 -12.25 26.47
CA ASP A 91 11.07 -11.91 27.17
C ASP A 91 11.78 -10.67 26.60
N GLY A 92 11.21 -10.03 25.58
CA GLY A 92 11.80 -8.87 24.91
C GLY A 92 12.86 -9.23 23.89
N THR A 93 13.14 -10.51 23.65
CA THR A 93 14.03 -10.92 22.56
C THR A 93 13.38 -10.65 21.22
N ARG A 94 14.18 -10.26 20.25
CA ARG A 94 13.71 -9.91 18.91
C ARG A 94 13.92 -11.07 17.97
N ASN A 95 12.93 -11.91 17.83
CA ASN A 95 12.93 -13.02 16.88
C ASN A 95 11.97 -12.72 15.75
N SER A 96 12.51 -12.37 14.61
CA SER A 96 11.71 -12.25 13.41
C SER A 96 11.12 -13.60 13.03
N ARG A 97 9.83 -13.61 12.69
CA ARG A 97 9.11 -14.81 12.28
C ARG A 97 9.10 -14.92 10.76
N PRO A 98 9.23 -16.15 10.23
CA PRO A 98 8.97 -16.39 8.82
C PRO A 98 7.49 -16.15 8.52
N TRP A 99 7.19 -15.86 7.26
CA TRP A 99 5.81 -15.88 6.80
C TRP A 99 5.20 -17.26 6.99
N GLN A 100 3.97 -17.34 7.43
CA GLN A 100 3.24 -18.59 7.56
C GLN A 100 2.51 -18.91 6.26
N ASN A 101 3.21 -19.55 5.33
CA ASN A 101 2.67 -19.97 4.04
C ASN A 101 2.23 -21.43 4.05
N ASP A 102 1.40 -21.80 5.02
CA ASP A 102 0.78 -23.11 5.15
C ASP A 102 -0.74 -22.97 5.03
N PRO A 103 -1.44 -23.80 4.24
CA PRO A 103 -2.90 -23.71 4.08
C PRO A 103 -3.69 -23.80 5.40
N SER A 104 -3.13 -24.45 6.42
CA SER A 104 -3.75 -24.58 7.75
C SER A 104 -3.45 -23.41 8.68
N ALA A 105 -2.44 -22.58 8.37
CA ALA A 105 -2.04 -21.48 9.25
C ALA A 105 -3.01 -20.29 9.16
N ALA A 106 -3.49 -19.80 10.28
CA ALA A 106 -4.37 -18.64 10.32
C ALA A 106 -3.68 -17.37 9.78
N ALA A 107 -2.38 -17.20 10.05
CA ALA A 107 -1.63 -16.02 9.67
C ALA A 107 -1.25 -15.97 8.16
N ARG A 108 -1.57 -17.00 7.36
CA ARG A 108 -1.39 -17.00 5.90
C ARG A 108 -2.16 -15.87 5.20
N THR A 109 -3.27 -15.43 5.80
CA THR A 109 -4.11 -14.37 5.25
C THR A 109 -3.32 -13.09 4.96
N SER A 110 -2.26 -12.81 5.70
CA SER A 110 -1.39 -11.64 5.48
C SER A 110 -0.60 -11.73 4.16
N ILE A 111 -0.33 -12.95 3.67
CA ILE A 111 0.32 -13.17 2.37
C ILE A 111 -0.73 -13.12 1.26
N GLU A 112 -1.91 -13.70 1.49
CA GLU A 112 -2.97 -13.83 0.50
C GLU A 112 -3.61 -12.48 0.15
N ALA A 113 -3.76 -11.59 1.13
CA ALA A 113 -4.54 -10.38 1.03
C ALA A 113 -4.10 -9.43 -0.10
N TYR A 114 -2.80 -9.14 -0.20
CA TYR A 114 -2.28 -8.30 -1.27
C TYR A 114 -2.29 -9.00 -2.63
N TRP A 115 -2.05 -10.31 -2.64
CA TRP A 115 -2.12 -11.10 -3.88
C TRP A 115 -3.51 -11.02 -4.50
N GLU A 116 -4.53 -11.39 -3.73
CA GLU A 116 -5.92 -11.39 -4.20
C GLU A 116 -6.41 -10.00 -4.58
N GLY A 117 -6.11 -9.01 -3.75
CA GLY A 117 -6.56 -7.65 -3.98
C GLY A 117 -5.94 -7.02 -5.23
N TYR A 118 -4.63 -7.13 -5.42
CA TYR A 118 -3.98 -6.59 -6.60
C TYR A 118 -4.39 -7.33 -7.88
N TYR A 119 -4.54 -8.66 -7.87
CA TYR A 119 -5.04 -9.38 -9.04
C TYR A 119 -6.51 -9.09 -9.34
N SER A 120 -7.34 -8.84 -8.31
CA SER A 120 -8.72 -8.40 -8.53
C SER A 120 -8.77 -7.05 -9.25
N SER A 121 -8.02 -6.06 -8.77
CA SER A 121 -7.92 -4.75 -9.43
C SER A 121 -7.34 -4.85 -10.85
N LEU A 122 -6.28 -5.65 -11.03
CA LEU A 122 -5.65 -5.92 -12.31
C LEU A 122 -6.64 -6.54 -13.32
N GLY A 123 -7.43 -7.51 -12.88
CA GLY A 123 -8.45 -8.14 -13.71
C GLY A 123 -9.53 -7.17 -14.20
N LEU A 124 -9.98 -6.27 -13.32
CA LEU A 124 -10.92 -5.21 -13.68
C LEU A 124 -10.29 -4.24 -14.70
N ALA A 125 -9.06 -3.80 -14.46
CA ALA A 125 -8.33 -2.92 -15.36
C ALA A 125 -8.13 -3.55 -16.74
N ASN A 126 -7.70 -4.81 -16.79
CA ASN A 126 -7.51 -5.56 -18.04
C ASN A 126 -8.83 -5.76 -18.80
N SER A 127 -9.95 -5.94 -18.08
CA SER A 127 -11.27 -6.03 -18.70
C SER A 127 -11.66 -4.73 -19.41
N VAL A 128 -11.38 -3.58 -18.81
CA VAL A 128 -11.59 -2.26 -19.44
C VAL A 128 -10.70 -2.10 -20.65
N LEU A 129 -9.40 -2.40 -20.52
CA LEU A 129 -8.45 -2.30 -21.63
C LEU A 129 -8.81 -3.23 -22.80
N LYS A 130 -9.24 -4.46 -22.50
CA LYS A 130 -9.71 -5.42 -23.50
C LYS A 130 -10.95 -4.92 -24.25
N ALA A 131 -11.94 -4.39 -23.54
CA ALA A 131 -13.12 -3.83 -24.15
C ALA A 131 -12.78 -2.68 -25.12
N ILE A 132 -11.89 -1.77 -24.72
CA ILE A 132 -11.53 -0.60 -25.53
C ILE A 132 -10.57 -0.96 -26.66
N ARG A 133 -9.50 -1.70 -26.38
CA ARG A 133 -8.41 -1.93 -27.34
C ARG A 133 -8.63 -3.11 -28.27
N VAL A 134 -9.20 -4.20 -27.73
CA VAL A 134 -9.41 -5.44 -28.50
C VAL A 134 -10.80 -5.43 -29.14
N ASN A 135 -11.83 -5.05 -28.38
CA ASN A 135 -13.21 -5.05 -28.87
C ASN A 135 -13.64 -3.71 -29.49
N ASN A 136 -12.76 -2.69 -29.50
CA ASN A 136 -13.00 -1.36 -30.07
C ASN A 136 -14.24 -0.65 -29.49
N LEU A 137 -14.52 -0.88 -28.19
CA LEU A 137 -15.65 -0.24 -27.52
C LEU A 137 -15.38 1.27 -27.36
N VAL A 138 -16.39 2.08 -27.64
CA VAL A 138 -16.39 3.53 -27.41
C VAL A 138 -17.34 3.82 -26.23
N ILE A 139 -16.83 4.50 -25.21
CA ILE A 139 -17.61 4.93 -24.05
C ILE A 139 -18.11 6.35 -24.33
N ASN A 140 -19.42 6.55 -24.41
CA ASN A 140 -20.10 7.84 -24.64
C ASN A 140 -19.41 8.74 -25.69
N THR A 141 -18.24 9.29 -25.34
CA THR A 141 -17.42 10.14 -26.21
C THR A 141 -15.99 9.60 -26.33
N PRO A 142 -15.22 10.02 -27.36
CA PRO A 142 -13.80 9.67 -27.44
C PRO A 142 -13.00 10.10 -26.20
N ALA A 143 -13.32 11.24 -25.59
CA ALA A 143 -12.66 11.72 -24.38
C ALA A 143 -12.97 10.83 -23.17
N ASP A 144 -14.21 10.37 -23.02
CA ASP A 144 -14.60 9.42 -21.97
C ASP A 144 -13.90 8.07 -22.12
N THR A 145 -13.79 7.60 -23.38
CA THR A 145 -13.04 6.38 -23.70
C THR A 145 -11.57 6.51 -23.29
N LYS A 146 -10.92 7.64 -23.63
CA LYS A 146 -9.53 7.89 -23.26
C LYS A 146 -9.33 8.07 -21.76
N ARG A 147 -10.28 8.65 -21.05
CA ARG A 147 -10.31 8.72 -19.59
C ARG A 147 -10.28 7.31 -18.99
N ALA A 148 -11.21 6.45 -19.37
CA ALA A 148 -11.30 5.08 -18.86
C ALA A 148 -10.07 4.26 -19.23
N GLU A 149 -9.58 4.35 -20.46
CA GLU A 149 -8.36 3.67 -20.92
C GLU A 149 -7.14 4.10 -20.10
N THR A 150 -6.94 5.41 -19.89
CA THR A 150 -5.78 5.93 -19.14
C THR A 150 -5.81 5.49 -17.68
N VAL A 151 -6.97 5.55 -17.04
CA VAL A 151 -7.10 5.16 -15.63
C VAL A 151 -6.97 3.65 -15.47
N ALA A 152 -7.54 2.84 -16.38
CA ALA A 152 -7.34 1.39 -16.37
C ALA A 152 -5.85 1.03 -16.56
N GLN A 153 -5.14 1.71 -17.48
CA GLN A 153 -3.70 1.54 -17.66
C GLN A 153 -2.91 1.89 -16.40
N LEU A 154 -3.29 2.96 -15.71
CA LEU A 154 -2.69 3.33 -14.42
C LEU A 154 -2.94 2.24 -13.35
N MET A 155 -4.14 1.68 -13.27
CA MET A 155 -4.47 0.61 -12.31
C MET A 155 -3.79 -0.71 -12.65
N GLN A 156 -3.62 -1.03 -13.94
CA GLN A 156 -2.77 -2.16 -14.37
C GLN A 156 -1.35 -1.98 -13.85
N ALA A 157 -0.74 -0.81 -14.08
CA ALA A 157 0.61 -0.48 -13.61
C ALA A 157 0.72 -0.56 -12.08
N ALA A 158 -0.22 0.06 -11.36
CA ALA A 158 -0.24 0.13 -9.91
C ALA A 158 -0.43 -1.24 -9.25
N SER A 159 -1.24 -2.12 -9.86
CA SER A 159 -1.44 -3.50 -9.37
C SER A 159 -0.19 -4.35 -9.58
N LEU A 160 0.41 -4.31 -10.75
CA LEU A 160 1.69 -4.98 -11.02
C LEU A 160 2.81 -4.44 -10.11
N ALA A 161 2.83 -3.14 -9.84
CA ALA A 161 3.77 -2.53 -8.89
C ALA A 161 3.59 -3.07 -7.46
N GLY A 162 2.35 -3.21 -7.01
CA GLY A 162 2.04 -3.81 -5.71
C GLY A 162 2.53 -5.27 -5.62
N LEU A 163 2.33 -6.06 -6.67
CA LEU A 163 2.85 -7.43 -6.75
C LEU A 163 4.39 -7.44 -6.73
N ALA A 164 5.05 -6.61 -7.56
CA ALA A 164 6.51 -6.52 -7.62
C ALA A 164 7.15 -6.02 -6.32
N LEU A 165 6.45 -5.18 -5.55
CA LEU A 165 6.92 -4.71 -4.25
C LEU A 165 6.83 -5.77 -3.16
N ASN A 166 5.88 -6.69 -3.24
CA ASN A 166 5.60 -7.61 -2.15
C ASN A 166 6.10 -9.03 -2.39
N TYR A 167 5.98 -9.58 -3.58
CA TYR A 167 6.23 -11.00 -3.85
C TYR A 167 7.57 -11.25 -4.55
N ASP A 168 8.12 -12.46 -4.37
CA ASP A 168 9.34 -12.91 -5.03
C ASP A 168 9.13 -13.21 -6.52
N LYS A 169 7.91 -13.63 -6.88
CA LYS A 169 7.46 -13.87 -8.25
C LYS A 169 5.95 -13.68 -8.35
N ALA A 170 5.45 -13.36 -9.54
CA ALA A 170 4.03 -13.15 -9.79
C ALA A 170 3.71 -13.39 -11.27
N TYR A 171 2.42 -13.40 -11.63
CA TYR A 171 2.01 -13.40 -13.04
C TYR A 171 2.03 -11.98 -13.60
N ILE A 172 2.53 -11.83 -14.79
CA ILE A 172 2.35 -10.59 -15.58
C ILE A 172 1.12 -10.81 -16.44
N LEU A 173 0.05 -10.07 -16.14
CA LEU A 173 -1.22 -10.16 -16.85
C LEU A 173 -1.57 -8.82 -17.46
N ASP A 174 -1.93 -8.85 -18.74
CA ASP A 174 -2.50 -7.74 -19.50
C ASP A 174 -3.83 -8.15 -20.16
N GLU A 175 -4.41 -7.27 -20.96
CA GLU A 175 -5.68 -7.48 -21.63
C GLU A 175 -5.65 -8.56 -22.72
N THR A 176 -4.46 -9.02 -23.11
CA THR A 176 -4.24 -10.04 -24.15
C THR A 176 -3.78 -11.39 -23.59
N SER A 177 -3.51 -11.47 -22.30
CA SER A 177 -2.94 -12.64 -21.65
C SER A 177 -3.87 -13.86 -21.75
N ASP A 178 -3.29 -15.02 -22.09
CA ASP A 178 -3.97 -16.30 -22.05
C ASP A 178 -3.93 -16.87 -20.63
N LEU A 179 -5.06 -16.89 -19.94
CA LEU A 179 -5.19 -17.40 -18.58
C LEU A 179 -4.98 -18.92 -18.48
N GLY A 180 -5.04 -19.66 -19.61
CA GLY A 180 -4.76 -21.08 -19.66
C GLY A 180 -3.27 -21.43 -19.70
N ALA A 181 -2.39 -20.46 -19.95
CA ALA A 181 -0.95 -20.64 -20.13
C ALA A 181 -0.11 -19.83 -19.12
N LEU A 182 -0.62 -19.63 -17.90
CA LEU A 182 0.06 -18.80 -16.89
C LEU A 182 1.34 -19.43 -16.37
N THR A 183 2.39 -18.62 -16.30
CA THR A 183 3.65 -18.94 -15.65
C THR A 183 4.10 -17.79 -14.75
N TYR A 184 4.79 -18.10 -13.67
CA TYR A 184 5.37 -17.07 -12.82
C TYR A 184 6.55 -16.39 -13.50
N SER A 185 6.53 -15.07 -13.49
CA SER A 185 7.68 -14.21 -13.79
C SER A 185 8.39 -13.82 -12.51
N ASN A 186 9.70 -13.64 -12.57
CA ASN A 186 10.44 -13.15 -11.42
C ASN A 186 10.06 -11.68 -11.11
N ARG A 187 10.28 -11.25 -9.89
CA ARG A 187 9.88 -9.92 -9.42
C ARG A 187 10.50 -8.74 -10.18
N ARG A 188 11.65 -8.96 -10.86
CA ARG A 188 12.27 -7.95 -11.72
C ARG A 188 11.47 -7.76 -13.00
N GLU A 189 11.09 -8.85 -13.64
CA GLU A 189 10.22 -8.82 -14.83
C GLU A 189 8.87 -8.18 -14.50
N VAL A 190 8.28 -8.51 -13.35
CA VAL A 190 7.02 -7.88 -12.89
C VAL A 190 7.19 -6.38 -12.65
N ARG A 191 8.31 -5.95 -12.04
CA ARG A 191 8.64 -4.52 -11.89
C ARG A 191 8.76 -3.82 -13.24
N ASP A 192 9.47 -4.43 -14.18
CA ASP A 192 9.72 -3.83 -15.48
C ASP A 192 8.43 -3.74 -16.31
N ALA A 193 7.53 -4.72 -16.20
CA ALA A 193 6.19 -4.67 -16.77
C ALA A 193 5.34 -3.56 -16.14
N ALA A 194 5.41 -3.38 -14.82
CA ALA A 194 4.73 -2.29 -14.13
C ALA A 194 5.24 -0.92 -14.58
N LEU A 195 6.56 -0.75 -14.71
CA LEU A 195 7.17 0.50 -15.20
C LEU A 195 6.75 0.80 -16.64
N ALA A 196 6.75 -0.20 -17.53
CA ALA A 196 6.27 -0.02 -18.90
C ALA A 196 4.79 0.39 -18.93
N SER A 197 3.97 -0.18 -18.05
CA SER A 197 2.56 0.16 -17.92
C SER A 197 2.36 1.59 -17.37
N PHE A 198 3.21 2.05 -16.42
CA PHE A 198 3.22 3.46 -15.99
C PHE A 198 3.60 4.41 -17.14
N ASP A 199 4.64 4.09 -17.89
CA ASP A 199 5.06 4.89 -19.05
C ASP A 199 3.93 5.01 -20.09
N ALA A 200 3.18 3.93 -20.32
CA ALA A 200 2.00 3.93 -21.18
C ALA A 200 0.87 4.82 -20.63
N ALA A 201 0.60 4.75 -19.31
CA ALA A 201 -0.40 5.60 -18.66
C ALA A 201 -0.03 7.08 -18.73
N ILE A 202 1.26 7.43 -18.51
CA ILE A 202 1.80 8.79 -18.67
C ILE A 202 1.60 9.29 -20.09
N THR A 203 1.92 8.45 -21.08
CA THR A 203 1.77 8.78 -22.50
C THR A 203 0.31 9.05 -22.86
N LEU A 204 -0.61 8.18 -22.43
CA LEU A 204 -2.04 8.36 -22.66
C LEU A 204 -2.57 9.64 -21.97
N ALA A 205 -2.17 9.88 -20.73
CA ALA A 205 -2.59 11.07 -19.99
C ALA A 205 -2.10 12.37 -20.68
N ASN A 206 -0.87 12.39 -21.16
CA ASN A 206 -0.29 13.57 -21.82
C ASN A 206 -0.89 13.83 -23.21
N ALA A 207 -1.35 12.78 -23.90
CA ALA A 207 -1.90 12.88 -25.26
C ALA A 207 -3.39 13.25 -25.30
N ASN A 208 -4.11 13.22 -24.17
CA ASN A 208 -5.56 13.37 -24.14
C ASN A 208 -5.98 14.40 -23.07
N THR A 209 -7.18 14.97 -23.24
CA THR A 209 -7.75 15.93 -22.26
C THR A 209 -9.00 15.32 -21.64
N PHE A 210 -8.99 15.15 -20.33
CA PHE A 210 -10.13 14.64 -19.55
C PHE A 210 -9.99 15.03 -18.08
N THR A 211 -11.07 14.80 -17.32
CA THR A 211 -11.08 14.82 -15.85
C THR A 211 -11.73 13.52 -15.38
N THR A 212 -11.19 12.90 -14.34
CA THR A 212 -11.75 11.67 -13.77
C THR A 212 -13.13 11.91 -13.15
N LEU A 213 -13.92 10.86 -13.02
CA LEU A 213 -15.21 10.95 -12.35
C LEU A 213 -15.01 11.04 -10.82
N ALA A 214 -15.81 11.85 -10.15
CA ALA A 214 -15.80 11.97 -8.69
C ALA A 214 -16.06 10.63 -7.99
N ALA A 215 -16.87 9.76 -8.59
CA ALA A 215 -17.15 8.42 -8.07
C ALA A 215 -15.92 7.49 -8.04
N TRP A 216 -14.83 7.81 -8.77
CA TRP A 216 -13.64 6.95 -8.84
C TRP A 216 -12.66 7.13 -7.69
N ALA A 217 -12.81 8.20 -6.90
CA ALA A 217 -12.05 8.45 -5.68
C ALA A 217 -12.97 8.91 -4.51
N ASN A 218 -14.26 8.62 -4.64
CA ASN A 218 -15.30 9.01 -3.68
C ASN A 218 -15.32 10.53 -3.39
N GLY A 219 -15.23 11.35 -4.42
CA GLY A 219 -15.31 12.81 -4.32
C GLY A 219 -14.26 13.57 -5.13
N PRO A 220 -12.96 13.40 -4.87
CA PRO A 220 -11.91 14.06 -5.64
C PRO A 220 -11.93 13.70 -7.12
N THR A 221 -11.57 14.69 -7.94
CA THR A 221 -11.38 14.51 -9.39
C THR A 221 -9.99 14.95 -9.80
N TYR A 222 -9.43 14.32 -10.83
CA TYR A 222 -8.08 14.59 -11.31
C TYR A 222 -8.10 14.81 -12.82
N THR A 223 -7.45 15.88 -13.26
CA THR A 223 -7.22 16.11 -14.68
C THR A 223 -6.23 15.11 -15.25
N ASN A 224 -6.21 14.96 -16.57
CA ASN A 224 -5.21 14.14 -17.26
C ASN A 224 -3.76 14.50 -16.86
N VAL A 225 -3.46 15.80 -16.69
CA VAL A 225 -2.14 16.27 -16.23
C VAL A 225 -1.83 15.77 -14.81
N GLN A 226 -2.82 15.79 -13.93
CA GLN A 226 -2.65 15.25 -12.57
C GLN A 226 -2.50 13.74 -12.58
N ILE A 227 -3.22 13.01 -13.43
CA ILE A 227 -3.05 11.55 -13.62
C ILE A 227 -1.63 11.22 -14.10
N SER A 228 -1.09 11.98 -15.08
CA SER A 228 0.31 11.83 -15.50
C SER A 228 1.28 12.02 -14.33
N LYS A 229 1.08 13.04 -13.50
CA LYS A 229 1.93 13.29 -12.32
C LYS A 229 1.82 12.20 -11.26
N ILE A 230 0.62 11.67 -11.01
CA ILE A 230 0.40 10.53 -10.12
C ILE A 230 1.17 9.31 -10.62
N ALA A 231 1.04 8.97 -11.91
CA ALA A 231 1.75 7.85 -12.52
C ALA A 231 3.28 8.00 -12.41
N ASN A 232 3.80 9.20 -12.65
CA ASN A 232 5.22 9.51 -12.49
C ASN A 232 5.70 9.29 -11.05
N THR A 233 4.96 9.78 -10.04
CA THR A 233 5.34 9.57 -8.64
C THR A 233 5.29 8.10 -8.25
N MET A 234 4.28 7.36 -8.70
CA MET A 234 4.15 5.92 -8.42
C MET A 234 5.27 5.10 -9.09
N ALA A 235 5.68 5.47 -10.32
CA ALA A 235 6.81 4.85 -11.00
C ALA A 235 8.14 5.13 -10.27
N ALA A 236 8.36 6.37 -9.83
CA ALA A 236 9.51 6.73 -9.00
C ALA A 236 9.54 5.94 -7.69
N TRP A 237 8.38 5.82 -7.04
CA TRP A 237 8.21 5.05 -5.80
C TRP A 237 8.57 3.57 -6.00
N LEU A 238 8.01 2.94 -7.03
CA LEU A 238 8.30 1.54 -7.36
C LEU A 238 9.80 1.33 -7.55
N LEU A 239 10.42 2.13 -8.43
CA LEU A 239 11.83 1.97 -8.79
C LEU A 239 12.76 2.17 -7.60
N ALA A 240 12.49 3.17 -6.75
CA ALA A 240 13.29 3.45 -5.56
C ALA A 240 13.12 2.40 -4.45
N ASN A 241 11.93 1.81 -4.30
CA ASN A 241 11.59 0.95 -3.16
C ASN A 241 11.45 -0.55 -3.51
N TRP A 242 11.68 -0.91 -4.77
CA TRP A 242 11.70 -2.30 -5.21
C TRP A 242 12.83 -3.14 -4.57
N PRO A 243 14.05 -2.61 -4.30
CA PRO A 243 15.13 -3.38 -3.70
C PRO A 243 14.75 -4.04 -2.38
N ARG A 244 15.30 -5.23 -2.15
CA ARG A 244 15.08 -6.03 -0.94
C ARG A 244 16.19 -5.82 0.10
N ASP A 245 17.35 -5.35 -0.31
CA ASP A 245 18.49 -5.13 0.55
C ASP A 245 19.38 -3.98 0.06
N ALA A 246 20.46 -3.72 0.79
CA ALA A 246 21.41 -2.67 0.48
C ALA A 246 22.21 -2.92 -0.81
N THR A 247 22.44 -4.19 -1.17
CA THR A 247 23.15 -4.55 -2.40
C THR A 247 22.32 -4.20 -3.61
N GLU A 248 21.06 -4.61 -3.62
CA GLU A 248 20.13 -4.23 -4.68
C GLU A 248 19.86 -2.72 -4.72
N ASN A 249 19.79 -2.06 -3.56
CA ASN A 249 19.63 -0.61 -3.50
C ASN A 249 20.80 0.13 -4.18
N GLY A 250 22.00 -0.45 -4.15
CA GLY A 250 23.16 0.06 -4.87
C GLY A 250 23.03 -0.02 -6.40
N THR A 251 22.06 -0.77 -6.92
CA THR A 251 21.83 -0.96 -8.37
C THR A 251 20.63 -0.15 -8.90
N VAL A 252 20.00 0.66 -8.07
CA VAL A 252 18.84 1.48 -8.49
C VAL A 252 19.27 2.52 -9.51
N ASP A 253 18.49 2.64 -10.58
CA ASP A 253 18.63 3.72 -11.55
C ASP A 253 18.07 5.03 -10.98
N TRP A 254 18.90 5.68 -10.17
CA TRP A 254 18.53 6.94 -9.52
C TRP A 254 18.30 8.08 -10.52
N ALA A 255 18.90 8.02 -11.70
CA ALA A 255 18.63 9.00 -12.75
C ALA A 255 17.19 8.87 -13.27
N ARG A 256 16.72 7.64 -13.46
CA ARG A 256 15.33 7.38 -13.85
C ARG A 256 14.34 7.74 -12.72
N VAL A 257 14.70 7.48 -11.45
CA VAL A 257 13.89 7.93 -10.28
C VAL A 257 13.77 9.45 -10.30
N ALA A 258 14.87 10.19 -10.49
CA ALA A 258 14.86 11.65 -10.56
C ALA A 258 14.02 12.16 -11.74
N SER A 259 14.11 11.50 -12.90
CA SER A 259 13.32 11.83 -14.09
C SER A 259 11.82 11.71 -13.82
N TYR A 260 11.37 10.62 -13.22
CA TYR A 260 9.97 10.45 -12.83
C TYR A 260 9.57 11.49 -11.76
N ALA A 261 10.31 11.60 -10.65
CA ALA A 261 9.94 12.47 -9.54
C ALA A 261 9.90 13.96 -9.95
N SER A 262 10.77 14.40 -10.87
CA SER A 262 10.75 15.77 -11.39
C SER A 262 9.50 16.08 -12.25
N ASN A 263 8.72 15.06 -12.62
CA ASN A 263 7.44 15.18 -13.31
C ASN A 263 6.26 14.74 -12.42
N GLY A 264 6.49 14.57 -11.12
CA GLY A 264 5.51 14.05 -10.17
C GLY A 264 4.60 15.11 -9.55
N VAL A 265 3.82 14.69 -8.54
CA VAL A 265 2.74 15.48 -7.92
C VAL A 265 3.21 16.73 -7.18
N SER A 266 4.50 16.84 -6.83
CA SER A 266 5.03 18.02 -6.14
C SER A 266 5.53 19.11 -7.09
N THR A 267 5.56 18.89 -8.40
CA THR A 267 6.09 19.83 -9.38
C THR A 267 5.01 20.78 -9.92
N GLY A 268 5.33 22.07 -10.07
CA GLY A 268 4.37 23.10 -10.43
C GLY A 268 3.30 23.27 -9.34
N THR A 269 2.03 23.18 -9.69
CA THR A 269 0.94 23.14 -8.69
C THR A 269 1.01 21.82 -7.94
N ARG A 270 1.33 21.90 -6.65
CA ARG A 270 1.43 20.76 -5.74
C ARG A 270 0.05 20.26 -5.36
N PHE A 271 -0.12 18.94 -5.31
CA PHE A 271 -1.35 18.31 -4.83
C PHE A 271 -1.04 16.90 -4.32
N ASP A 272 -1.95 16.37 -3.53
CA ASP A 272 -1.93 14.98 -3.10
C ASP A 272 -2.98 14.18 -3.89
N PHE A 273 -2.65 12.93 -4.25
CA PHE A 273 -3.64 11.97 -4.70
C PHE A 273 -4.31 11.36 -3.46
N ILE A 274 -5.58 11.70 -3.28
CA ILE A 274 -6.39 11.29 -2.15
C ILE A 274 -7.68 10.63 -2.62
N PHE A 275 -8.30 9.88 -1.73
CA PHE A 275 -9.70 9.49 -1.83
C PHE A 275 -10.45 9.91 -0.57
N MET A 276 -11.78 9.90 -0.61
CA MET A 276 -12.57 10.15 0.59
C MET A 276 -12.99 8.82 1.20
N GLY A 277 -12.42 8.48 2.36
CA GLY A 277 -12.90 7.36 3.16
C GLY A 277 -14.33 7.58 3.65
N ASP A 278 -15.10 6.50 3.74
CA ASP A 278 -16.51 6.51 4.16
C ASP A 278 -16.78 5.64 5.40
N GLY A 279 -15.79 5.45 6.26
CA GLY A 279 -15.88 4.58 7.43
C GLY A 279 -15.88 3.10 7.07
N CYS A 280 -15.25 2.74 5.98
CA CYS A 280 -15.18 1.37 5.46
C CYS A 280 -16.53 0.78 5.00
N ALA A 281 -17.51 1.64 4.63
CA ALA A 281 -18.72 1.16 3.98
C ALA A 281 -18.44 0.64 2.56
N SER A 282 -17.62 1.36 1.80
CA SER A 282 -17.15 0.99 0.45
C SER A 282 -15.72 1.43 0.19
N TRP A 283 -15.29 2.53 0.80
CA TRP A 283 -13.98 3.16 0.65
C TRP A 283 -13.25 3.12 1.98
N CYS A 284 -12.41 2.11 2.15
CA CYS A 284 -11.76 1.83 3.42
C CYS A 284 -10.33 2.37 3.47
N ALA A 285 -10.10 3.40 4.29
CA ALA A 285 -8.78 3.84 4.70
C ALA A 285 -8.32 3.01 5.92
N GLU A 286 -8.23 1.68 5.77
CA GLU A 286 -8.12 0.76 6.90
C GLU A 286 -6.80 0.94 7.67
N MET A 287 -5.69 1.18 6.97
CA MET A 287 -4.39 1.48 7.60
C MET A 287 -4.48 2.73 8.48
N LEU A 288 -5.11 3.79 7.98
CA LEU A 288 -5.29 5.01 8.76
C LEU A 288 -6.29 4.79 9.89
N TYR A 289 -7.39 4.09 9.65
CA TYR A 289 -8.38 3.75 10.66
C TYR A 289 -7.76 3.13 11.91
N TRP A 290 -6.81 2.18 11.74
CA TRP A 290 -6.21 1.45 12.85
C TRP A 290 -4.92 2.06 13.40
N PHE A 291 -4.17 2.82 12.62
CA PHE A 291 -2.90 3.42 13.03
C PHE A 291 -2.96 4.94 13.22
N ASN A 292 -4.00 5.60 12.74
CA ASN A 292 -4.24 7.02 13.00
C ASN A 292 -5.12 7.20 14.25
N GLY A 293 -4.72 6.57 15.30
CA GLY A 293 -5.46 6.55 16.56
C GLY A 293 -4.63 5.91 17.65
N VAL A 294 -5.32 5.35 18.62
CA VAL A 294 -4.69 5.05 19.89
C VAL A 294 -5.05 3.71 20.48
N ASP A 295 -6.08 3.07 19.93
CA ASP A 295 -6.60 1.86 20.57
C ASP A 295 -5.90 0.59 20.09
N THR A 296 -5.48 0.53 18.83
CA THR A 296 -4.94 -0.70 18.27
C THR A 296 -3.47 -0.61 17.96
N GLY A 297 -3.04 0.45 17.26
CA GLY A 297 -1.66 0.68 16.90
C GLY A 297 -1.16 2.03 17.38
N ARG A 298 0.03 2.04 17.96
CA ARG A 298 0.77 3.27 18.28
C ARG A 298 2.13 3.22 17.59
N LEU A 299 2.83 4.33 17.61
CA LEU A 299 4.21 4.33 17.12
C LEU A 299 5.04 3.29 17.89
N SER A 300 5.92 2.63 17.19
CA SER A 300 6.98 1.87 17.84
C SER A 300 7.86 2.80 18.68
N THR A 301 8.38 2.30 19.79
CA THR A 301 9.36 3.04 20.62
C THR A 301 10.57 3.50 19.82
N ARG A 302 10.93 2.81 18.75
CA ARG A 302 11.98 3.24 17.81
C ARG A 302 11.66 4.59 17.16
N VAL A 303 10.45 4.76 16.65
CA VAL A 303 10.02 6.01 16.03
C VAL A 303 9.83 7.10 17.06
N ALA A 304 9.30 6.75 18.24
CA ALA A 304 9.18 7.67 19.36
C ALA A 304 10.54 8.26 19.75
N THR A 305 11.58 7.43 19.88
CA THR A 305 12.96 7.87 20.19
C THR A 305 13.57 8.73 19.08
N MET A 306 13.19 8.52 17.82
CA MET A 306 13.60 9.42 16.72
C MET A 306 13.00 10.81 16.87
N LEU A 307 11.73 10.91 17.26
CA LEU A 307 11.03 12.17 17.47
C LEU A 307 11.52 12.89 18.74
N ASP A 308 11.77 12.14 19.81
CA ASP A 308 12.29 12.65 21.06
C ASP A 308 13.23 11.63 21.72
N PRO A 309 14.54 11.93 21.81
CA PRO A 309 15.51 11.03 22.43
C PRO A 309 15.27 10.72 23.91
N SER A 310 14.40 11.44 24.61
CA SER A 310 14.00 11.11 25.98
C SER A 310 13.10 9.87 26.06
N GLN A 311 12.49 9.50 24.94
CA GLN A 311 11.69 8.29 24.82
C GLN A 311 12.58 7.05 24.76
N VAL A 312 12.30 6.07 25.61
CA VAL A 312 13.18 4.89 25.75
C VAL A 312 12.82 3.80 24.73
N HIS A 313 13.84 3.20 24.15
CA HIS A 313 13.72 2.06 23.25
C HIS A 313 14.73 0.97 23.64
N PRO A 314 14.32 -0.28 23.84
CA PRO A 314 12.95 -0.80 23.86
C PRO A 314 12.12 -0.26 25.04
N TYR A 315 10.83 -0.59 25.08
CA TYR A 315 9.85 -0.05 26.02
C TYR A 315 10.31 -0.20 27.49
N PRO A 316 10.35 0.89 28.27
CA PRO A 316 10.74 0.84 29.68
C PRO A 316 9.60 0.34 30.56
N THR A 317 9.95 -0.24 31.70
CA THR A 317 8.98 -0.51 32.75
C THR A 317 8.40 0.81 33.27
N GLY A 318 7.08 0.96 33.22
CA GLY A 318 6.40 2.17 33.76
C GLY A 318 6.09 3.24 32.69
N GLY A 319 6.32 2.97 31.42
CA GLY A 319 5.97 3.87 30.34
C GLY A 319 7.02 4.95 30.02
N ASN A 320 6.80 5.67 28.96
CA ASN A 320 7.65 6.76 28.51
C ASN A 320 7.16 8.12 29.07
N PRO A 321 8.06 9.05 29.42
CA PRO A 321 7.68 10.37 29.88
C PRO A 321 6.95 11.17 28.80
N GLN A 322 6.26 12.24 29.22
CA GLN A 322 5.76 13.21 28.27
C GLN A 322 6.91 13.79 27.47
N PRO A 323 6.80 13.85 26.13
CA PRO A 323 7.87 14.34 25.28
C PRO A 323 8.06 15.85 25.36
N ASN A 324 9.23 16.30 24.94
CA ASN A 324 9.53 17.70 24.64
C ASN A 324 10.38 17.73 23.35
N SER A 325 9.75 17.32 22.27
CA SER A 325 10.40 17.15 20.98
C SER A 325 10.71 18.50 20.32
N PRO A 326 11.90 18.67 19.71
CA PRO A 326 12.15 19.81 18.83
C PRO A 326 11.36 19.76 17.54
N ASP A 327 10.81 18.58 17.17
CA ASP A 327 9.97 18.40 16.00
C ASP A 327 8.54 18.82 16.34
N ARG A 328 8.06 19.89 15.69
CA ARG A 328 6.71 20.43 15.90
C ARG A 328 5.59 19.49 15.51
N ARG A 329 5.88 18.39 14.82
CA ARG A 329 4.89 17.34 14.54
C ARG A 329 4.49 16.59 15.82
N LEU A 330 5.38 16.52 16.82
CA LEU A 330 5.11 15.97 18.14
C LEU A 330 5.05 17.06 19.25
N GLY A 331 6.04 17.98 19.28
CA GLY A 331 6.14 19.02 20.30
C GLY A 331 6.18 18.45 21.72
N ASP A 332 5.34 18.99 22.59
CA ASP A 332 5.18 18.51 23.98
C ASP A 332 4.20 17.34 24.11
N GLY A 333 3.76 16.77 23.01
CA GLY A 333 2.82 15.65 22.95
C GLY A 333 1.37 16.02 23.14
N SER A 334 1.02 17.29 23.36
CA SER A 334 -0.37 17.75 23.37
C SER A 334 -0.89 17.89 21.92
N TYR A 335 -2.19 17.65 21.71
CA TYR A 335 -2.82 17.70 20.38
C TYR A 335 -4.29 18.07 20.51
N GLY A 336 -4.71 19.14 19.82
CA GLY A 336 -6.12 19.53 19.73
C GLY A 336 -6.86 19.54 21.08
N ASN A 337 -8.05 19.01 21.10
CA ASN A 337 -8.80 18.71 22.31
C ASN A 337 -8.63 17.23 22.68
N ALA A 338 -7.62 16.95 23.49
CA ALA A 338 -7.23 15.60 23.88
C ALA A 338 -8.34 14.80 24.55
N SER A 339 -9.29 15.46 25.23
CA SER A 339 -10.42 14.79 25.88
C SER A 339 -11.37 14.10 24.90
N MET A 340 -11.27 14.42 23.62
CA MET A 340 -12.09 13.84 22.58
C MET A 340 -11.44 12.61 21.91
N ILE A 341 -10.21 12.26 22.25
CA ILE A 341 -9.50 11.11 21.70
C ILE A 341 -9.57 9.95 22.70
N PRO A 342 -10.36 8.89 22.42
CA PRO A 342 -10.45 7.74 23.30
C PRO A 342 -9.08 7.09 23.53
N GLY A 343 -8.81 6.61 24.73
CA GLY A 343 -7.55 5.94 25.08
C GLY A 343 -6.35 6.88 25.29
N PHE A 344 -6.47 8.18 25.00
CA PHE A 344 -5.52 9.20 25.46
C PHE A 344 -6.06 9.89 26.72
N GLY A 345 -5.20 10.05 27.70
CA GLY A 345 -5.51 10.91 28.83
C GLY A 345 -5.70 12.37 28.39
N ASN A 346 -6.36 13.15 29.24
CA ASN A 346 -6.60 14.57 28.97
C ASN A 346 -5.28 15.36 29.01
N VAL A 347 -4.62 15.48 27.89
CA VAL A 347 -3.50 16.41 27.69
C VAL A 347 -4.02 17.56 26.83
N PRO A 348 -4.42 18.71 27.39
CA PRO A 348 -4.90 19.85 26.63
C PRO A 348 -3.82 20.33 25.67
N ARG A 349 -4.20 20.73 24.46
CA ARG A 349 -3.25 21.30 23.52
C ARG A 349 -2.65 22.58 24.10
N THR A 350 -1.33 22.66 24.10
CA THR A 350 -0.54 23.83 24.46
C THR A 350 -0.07 24.57 23.20
N ALA A 351 0.61 25.70 23.37
CA ALA A 351 1.22 26.43 22.26
C ALA A 351 2.30 25.58 21.54
N ASN A 352 2.92 24.63 22.22
CA ASN A 352 3.93 23.71 21.67
C ASN A 352 3.36 22.34 21.28
N GLY A 353 2.04 22.23 21.19
CA GLY A 353 1.37 20.97 20.85
C GLY A 353 1.66 20.47 19.45
N GLY A 354 1.70 19.15 19.29
CA GLY A 354 1.97 18.46 18.03
C GLY A 354 0.90 18.69 16.96
N SER A 355 1.30 18.59 15.70
CA SER A 355 0.38 18.60 14.56
C SER A 355 0.04 17.20 14.02
N ASP A 356 0.91 16.21 14.26
CA ASP A 356 0.81 14.88 13.68
C ASP A 356 0.77 13.77 14.74
N PHE A 357 1.31 14.03 15.91
CA PHE A 357 1.46 13.04 16.97
C PHE A 357 0.94 13.55 18.32
N MET A 358 0.51 12.60 19.12
CA MET A 358 -0.01 12.85 20.44
C MET A 358 0.52 11.83 21.45
N TRP A 359 0.89 12.29 22.63
CA TRP A 359 1.30 11.44 23.75
C TRP A 359 0.13 11.19 24.71
N SER A 360 0.14 10.03 25.35
CA SER A 360 -0.78 9.68 26.43
C SER A 360 -0.04 9.05 27.58
N SER A 361 -0.41 9.44 28.81
CA SER A 361 0.05 8.76 30.02
C SER A 361 -0.58 7.38 30.20
N GLN A 362 -1.62 7.05 29.44
CA GLN A 362 -2.31 5.77 29.52
C GLN A 362 -1.63 4.71 28.66
N GLU A 363 -1.31 3.59 29.29
CA GLU A 363 -0.94 2.38 28.57
C GLU A 363 -2.20 1.75 27.97
N ILE A 364 -2.18 1.49 26.67
CA ILE A 364 -3.30 0.81 26.00
C ILE A 364 -3.05 -0.67 25.77
N PHE A 365 -1.81 -1.13 25.91
CA PHE A 365 -1.51 -2.54 25.76
C PHE A 365 -1.63 -3.28 27.09
N ASN A 366 -2.04 -4.54 27.01
CA ASN A 366 -2.10 -5.41 28.16
C ASN A 366 -0.69 -5.94 28.46
N ALA A 367 -0.09 -5.52 29.57
CA ALA A 367 1.24 -5.94 30.01
C ALA A 367 1.36 -7.47 30.15
N ALA A 368 0.26 -8.19 30.45
CA ALA A 368 0.23 -9.64 30.51
C ALA A 368 0.48 -10.33 29.14
N ARG A 369 0.40 -9.60 28.02
CA ARG A 369 0.71 -10.09 26.69
C ARG A 369 2.18 -9.88 26.28
N GLY A 370 3.00 -9.39 27.17
CA GLY A 370 4.42 -9.11 26.96
C GLY A 370 4.74 -7.64 26.74
N THR A 371 6.04 -7.35 26.70
CA THR A 371 6.55 -6.00 26.44
C THR A 371 6.63 -5.80 24.92
N TYR A 372 5.63 -5.14 24.39
CA TYR A 372 5.64 -4.73 22.98
C TYR A 372 6.42 -3.42 22.84
N HIS A 373 7.09 -3.19 21.73
CA HIS A 373 7.73 -1.90 21.45
C HIS A 373 6.72 -0.80 21.12
N GLN A 374 5.58 -0.83 21.78
CA GLN A 374 4.51 0.15 21.65
C GLN A 374 4.81 1.35 22.56
N SER A 375 4.93 2.53 21.96
CA SER A 375 5.15 3.76 22.72
C SER A 375 3.85 4.34 23.27
N ASN A 376 3.98 5.42 24.05
CA ASN A 376 2.84 6.23 24.49
C ASN A 376 2.38 7.25 23.42
N ILE A 377 2.93 7.21 22.19
CA ILE A 377 2.67 8.19 21.13
C ILE A 377 1.79 7.57 20.06
N GLY A 378 0.66 8.20 19.78
CA GLY A 378 -0.22 7.91 18.67
C GLY A 378 0.06 8.82 17.46
N HIS A 379 -0.13 8.31 16.26
CA HIS A 379 -0.17 9.08 15.04
C HIS A 379 -1.60 9.59 14.83
N VAL A 380 -1.79 10.89 14.71
CA VAL A 380 -3.12 11.52 14.67
C VAL A 380 -3.25 12.53 13.51
N ARG A 381 -2.28 12.59 12.62
CA ARG A 381 -2.21 13.53 11.50
C ARG A 381 -3.44 13.48 10.61
N TYR A 382 -3.96 12.31 10.36
CA TYR A 382 -5.10 12.08 9.49
C TYR A 382 -6.40 11.95 10.29
N ASP A 383 -6.58 12.83 11.29
CA ASP A 383 -7.88 13.08 11.92
C ASP A 383 -8.82 13.65 10.85
N LEU A 384 -9.42 12.71 10.13
CA LEU A 384 -9.98 12.92 8.81
C LEU A 384 -11.21 13.80 8.80
N THR A 385 -11.79 14.12 9.94
CA THR A 385 -13.03 14.91 9.96
C THR A 385 -12.98 16.13 10.84
N GLY A 386 -11.98 16.29 11.72
CA GLY A 386 -12.00 17.33 12.74
C GLY A 386 -13.27 17.32 13.61
N THR A 387 -14.18 16.41 13.30
CA THR A 387 -15.43 16.14 13.98
C THR A 387 -15.31 14.78 14.60
N GLN A 388 -14.74 14.73 15.75
CA GLN A 388 -14.69 13.52 16.54
C GLN A 388 -16.12 13.13 16.90
N SER A 389 -16.67 12.21 16.14
CA SER A 389 -17.91 11.53 16.53
C SER A 389 -17.65 10.75 17.82
N SER A 390 -18.71 10.28 18.45
CA SER A 390 -18.62 9.38 19.62
C SER A 390 -17.79 8.11 19.38
N THR A 391 -17.37 7.88 18.14
CA THR A 391 -16.51 6.79 17.70
C THR A 391 -15.04 7.24 17.52
N GLY A 392 -14.70 8.50 17.76
CA GLY A 392 -13.34 9.02 17.74
C GLY A 392 -12.77 9.21 16.34
N ILE A 393 -11.45 9.41 16.27
CA ILE A 393 -10.62 9.52 15.06
C ILE A 393 -10.74 8.28 14.15
N TYR A 394 -11.33 7.22 14.64
CA TYR A 394 -11.41 5.89 14.04
C TYR A 394 -12.40 5.76 12.90
N GLY A 395 -13.10 6.82 12.54
CA GLY A 395 -14.15 6.70 11.53
C GLY A 395 -13.66 6.30 10.14
N GLY A 396 -12.38 6.48 9.85
CA GLY A 396 -11.85 6.29 8.48
C GLY A 396 -12.59 7.14 7.46
N ASN A 397 -13.23 8.23 7.92
CA ASN A 397 -14.02 9.14 7.11
C ASN A 397 -13.18 10.35 6.71
N GLY A 398 -13.30 10.77 5.45
CA GLY A 398 -12.63 11.99 4.96
C GLY A 398 -11.40 11.72 4.10
N PRO A 399 -10.56 12.76 3.84
CA PRO A 399 -9.48 12.67 2.87
C PRO A 399 -8.35 11.76 3.36
N ALA A 400 -8.09 10.69 2.61
CA ALA A 400 -7.03 9.73 2.87
C ALA A 400 -5.99 9.78 1.74
N PRO A 401 -4.71 10.09 2.03
CA PRO A 401 -3.70 10.21 0.99
C PRO A 401 -3.18 8.85 0.54
N LEU A 402 -3.00 8.70 -0.77
CA LEU A 402 -2.39 7.55 -1.43
C LEU A 402 -0.97 7.91 -1.93
N VAL A 403 -0.82 9.10 -2.49
CA VAL A 403 0.44 9.66 -2.95
C VAL A 403 0.48 11.13 -2.54
N SER A 404 1.48 11.52 -1.75
CA SER A 404 1.60 12.91 -1.30
C SER A 404 2.70 13.67 -2.03
N ALA A 405 2.54 14.99 -2.07
CA ALA A 405 3.60 15.87 -2.58
C ALA A 405 4.89 15.75 -1.75
N GLY A 406 4.76 15.52 -0.44
CA GLY A 406 5.91 15.24 0.43
C GLY A 406 6.64 13.94 0.04
N MET A 407 5.90 12.87 -0.30
CA MET A 407 6.48 11.63 -0.81
C MET A 407 7.31 11.89 -2.09
N ASN A 408 6.74 12.64 -3.04
CA ASN A 408 7.44 12.93 -4.29
C ASN A 408 8.69 13.79 -4.07
N ASP A 409 8.63 14.80 -3.19
CA ASP A 409 9.80 15.61 -2.84
C ASP A 409 10.93 14.76 -2.26
N LEU A 410 10.60 13.86 -1.33
CA LEU A 410 11.60 13.02 -0.67
C LEU A 410 12.18 11.96 -1.62
N LEU A 411 11.40 11.44 -2.57
CA LEU A 411 11.90 10.57 -3.65
C LEU A 411 12.88 11.32 -4.57
N TRP A 412 12.52 12.53 -4.97
CA TRP A 412 13.38 13.35 -5.83
C TRP A 412 14.66 13.75 -5.10
N ALA A 413 14.54 14.19 -3.85
CA ALA A 413 15.71 14.51 -3.01
C ALA A 413 16.64 13.30 -2.86
N GLU A 414 16.09 12.09 -2.62
CA GLU A 414 16.88 10.87 -2.52
C GLU A 414 17.65 10.60 -3.81
N ALA A 415 16.96 10.66 -4.94
CA ALA A 415 17.59 10.41 -6.22
C ALA A 415 18.74 11.38 -6.53
N LEU A 416 18.58 12.65 -6.18
CA LEU A 416 19.64 13.65 -6.34
C LEU A 416 20.83 13.41 -5.38
N ILE A 417 20.54 13.01 -4.15
CA ILE A 417 21.57 12.67 -3.15
C ILE A 417 22.35 11.43 -3.57
N GLU A 418 21.65 10.37 -4.00
CA GLU A 418 22.32 9.12 -4.38
C GLU A 418 23.21 9.29 -5.63
N GLN A 419 22.83 10.16 -6.55
CA GLN A 419 23.66 10.57 -7.69
C GLN A 419 24.76 11.58 -7.32
N ASN A 420 24.74 12.12 -6.11
CA ASN A 420 25.58 13.24 -5.67
C ASN A 420 25.50 14.46 -6.62
N THR A 421 24.29 14.78 -7.08
CA THR A 421 24.01 15.87 -8.02
C THR A 421 23.00 16.85 -7.41
N SER A 422 23.08 18.12 -7.78
CA SER A 422 22.09 19.14 -7.40
C SER A 422 21.69 19.11 -5.91
N LEU A 423 22.68 18.98 -5.01
CA LEU A 423 22.44 18.87 -3.56
C LEU A 423 21.68 20.08 -2.99
N ALA A 424 21.75 21.25 -3.62
CA ALA A 424 20.97 22.42 -3.25
C ALA A 424 19.47 22.18 -3.47
N THR A 425 19.11 21.59 -4.60
CA THR A 425 17.72 21.19 -4.89
C THR A 425 17.25 20.12 -3.91
N ALA A 426 18.09 19.10 -3.64
CA ALA A 426 17.77 18.06 -2.67
C ALA A 426 17.50 18.65 -1.27
N ALA A 427 18.34 19.58 -0.81
CA ALA A 427 18.12 20.27 0.46
C ALA A 427 16.81 21.06 0.49
N THR A 428 16.47 21.76 -0.59
CA THR A 428 15.20 22.49 -0.72
C THR A 428 14.00 21.52 -0.61
N LEU A 429 14.04 20.39 -1.32
CA LEU A 429 12.97 19.39 -1.29
C LEU A 429 12.79 18.78 0.11
N ILE A 430 13.88 18.46 0.82
CA ILE A 430 13.83 18.00 2.21
C ILE A 430 13.20 19.07 3.12
N ASN A 431 13.52 20.35 2.91
CA ASN A 431 13.02 21.44 3.75
C ASN A 431 11.52 21.69 3.58
N ASN A 432 10.89 21.22 2.51
CA ASN A 432 9.44 21.29 2.36
C ASN A 432 8.68 20.54 3.47
N THR A 433 9.30 19.52 4.05
CA THR A 433 8.74 18.82 5.22
C THR A 433 9.50 19.17 6.50
N ARG A 434 10.82 19.15 6.45
CA ARG A 434 11.68 19.34 7.62
C ARG A 434 11.50 20.70 8.31
N VAL A 435 11.56 21.78 7.54
CA VAL A 435 11.41 23.14 8.07
C VAL A 435 9.95 23.51 8.18
N THR A 436 9.18 23.31 7.08
CA THR A 436 7.82 23.83 6.97
C THR A 436 6.88 23.10 7.95
N ARG A 437 7.02 21.80 8.10
CA ARG A 437 6.18 21.01 9.00
C ARG A 437 6.85 20.75 10.35
N GLY A 438 8.07 20.22 10.33
CA GLY A 438 8.80 19.83 11.53
C GLY A 438 9.37 21.01 12.33
N GLY A 439 9.58 22.19 11.71
CA GLY A 439 10.25 23.33 12.37
C GLY A 439 11.69 23.06 12.73
N LEU A 440 12.29 22.04 12.15
CA LEU A 440 13.66 21.60 12.42
C LEU A 440 14.66 22.45 11.64
N SER A 441 15.93 22.38 12.04
CA SER A 441 17.02 23.07 11.34
C SER A 441 17.08 22.68 9.86
N ALA A 442 17.23 23.66 8.99
CA ALA A 442 17.25 23.45 7.55
C ALA A 442 18.36 22.50 7.12
N ALA A 443 18.08 21.73 6.07
CA ALA A 443 19.10 21.05 5.29
C ALA A 443 19.76 22.05 4.34
N THR A 444 21.07 21.93 4.12
CA THR A 444 21.83 22.79 3.21
C THR A 444 22.79 21.97 2.36
N ALA A 445 23.08 22.42 1.14
CA ALA A 445 24.02 21.72 0.25
C ALA A 445 25.44 21.60 0.84
N GLY A 446 25.86 22.57 1.64
CA GLY A 446 27.19 22.60 2.26
C GLY A 446 27.44 21.51 3.30
N GLU A 447 26.39 20.83 3.77
CA GLU A 447 26.53 19.71 4.70
C GLU A 447 27.04 18.41 4.03
N GLY A 448 26.99 18.34 2.71
CA GLY A 448 27.40 17.18 1.93
C GLY A 448 26.40 16.04 1.90
N GLN A 449 26.67 15.06 1.05
CA GLN A 449 25.78 13.95 0.74
C GLN A 449 25.36 13.12 1.98
N ALA A 450 26.29 12.80 2.86
CA ALA A 450 26.03 11.94 4.02
C ALA A 450 25.07 12.60 5.03
N SER A 451 25.24 13.89 5.31
CA SER A 451 24.35 14.63 6.21
C SER A 451 22.96 14.81 5.61
N LEU A 452 22.88 15.14 4.32
CA LEU A 452 21.61 15.23 3.62
C LEU A 452 20.87 13.90 3.61
N ARG A 453 21.56 12.77 3.41
CA ARG A 453 20.97 11.44 3.48
C ARG A 453 20.40 11.14 4.88
N THR A 454 21.08 11.55 5.94
CA THR A 454 20.59 11.39 7.31
C THR A 454 19.32 12.19 7.55
N LYS A 455 19.27 13.45 7.14
CA LYS A 455 18.09 14.31 7.25
C LYS A 455 16.93 13.79 6.38
N LEU A 456 17.23 13.36 5.16
CA LEU A 456 16.24 12.75 4.27
C LEU A 456 15.59 11.51 4.90
N ARG A 457 16.39 10.60 5.46
CA ARG A 457 15.86 9.38 6.10
C ARG A 457 14.96 9.69 7.28
N TYR A 458 15.32 10.68 8.09
CA TYR A 458 14.44 11.15 9.16
C TYR A 458 13.09 11.61 8.59
N GLU A 459 13.10 12.44 7.55
CA GLU A 459 11.85 12.92 6.93
C GLU A 459 11.05 11.77 6.30
N GLN A 460 11.69 10.82 5.63
CA GLN A 460 11.03 9.63 5.09
C GLN A 460 10.34 8.79 6.17
N GLU A 461 10.98 8.64 7.33
CA GLU A 461 10.43 7.85 8.45
C GLU A 461 9.28 8.56 9.17
N ILE A 462 9.29 9.88 9.23
CA ILE A 462 8.30 10.66 9.99
C ILE A 462 7.18 11.20 9.09
N GLU A 463 7.53 11.76 7.94
CA GLU A 463 6.54 12.42 7.06
C GLU A 463 5.66 11.44 6.31
N LEU A 464 6.19 10.25 5.98
CA LEU A 464 5.47 9.26 5.18
C LEU A 464 4.71 8.21 6.01
N LEU A 465 4.58 8.44 7.30
CA LEU A 465 3.72 7.62 8.16
C LEU A 465 2.26 7.69 7.67
N GLY A 466 1.58 6.55 7.66
CA GLY A 466 0.20 6.44 7.20
C GLY A 466 0.03 6.37 5.68
N LEU A 467 1.12 6.32 4.90
CA LEU A 467 1.05 6.06 3.45
C LEU A 467 1.30 4.56 3.20
N GLY A 468 0.29 3.74 3.39
CA GLY A 468 0.37 2.29 3.25
C GLY A 468 1.55 1.70 4.04
N ALA A 469 2.22 0.68 3.47
CA ALA A 469 3.40 0.05 4.07
C ALA A 469 4.74 0.75 3.70
N SER A 470 4.73 2.07 3.44
CA SER A 470 5.89 2.84 2.95
C SER A 470 7.17 2.63 3.77
N SER A 471 7.06 2.67 5.08
CA SER A 471 8.20 2.49 5.99
C SER A 471 8.88 1.14 5.84
N TYR A 472 8.12 0.07 5.61
CA TYR A 472 8.70 -1.25 5.38
C TYR A 472 9.56 -1.28 4.11
N TYR A 473 9.04 -0.77 2.99
CA TYR A 473 9.77 -0.78 1.72
C TYR A 473 11.03 0.09 1.78
N MET A 474 10.96 1.26 2.42
CA MET A 474 12.13 2.13 2.59
C MET A 474 13.20 1.51 3.50
N ARG A 475 12.78 0.84 4.56
CA ARG A 475 13.72 0.28 5.55
C ARG A 475 14.39 -0.99 5.08
N ARG A 476 13.69 -1.89 4.36
CA ARG A 476 14.28 -3.17 3.93
C ARG A 476 15.49 -3.01 2.99
N ARG A 477 15.56 -1.92 2.24
CA ARG A 477 16.60 -1.65 1.23
C ARG A 477 17.84 -0.95 1.77
N VAL A 478 17.89 -0.66 3.06
CA VAL A 478 19.04 0.01 3.68
C VAL A 478 19.73 -0.90 4.70
N PRO A 479 21.04 -0.71 4.95
CA PRO A 479 21.75 -1.50 5.96
C PRO A 479 21.08 -1.37 7.33
N ASN A 480 20.86 -2.51 8.01
CA ASN A 480 20.25 -2.56 9.34
C ASN A 480 18.86 -1.90 9.44
N GLY A 481 18.19 -1.70 8.32
CA GLY A 481 16.88 -1.07 8.30
C GLY A 481 15.78 -1.94 8.93
N LEU A 482 15.84 -3.25 8.74
CA LEU A 482 14.97 -4.23 9.41
C LEU A 482 15.77 -5.07 10.41
N LEU A 483 15.08 -5.63 11.39
CA LEU A 483 15.70 -6.59 12.31
C LEU A 483 16.19 -7.84 11.55
N PRO A 484 17.28 -8.48 12.01
CA PRO A 484 17.73 -9.74 11.45
C PRO A 484 16.58 -10.77 11.41
N GLY A 485 16.48 -11.51 10.31
CA GLY A 485 15.43 -12.50 10.11
C GLY A 485 14.06 -11.95 9.71
N THR A 486 13.86 -10.63 9.63
CA THR A 486 12.63 -10.07 9.07
C THR A 486 12.51 -10.42 7.59
N PRO A 487 11.38 -11.03 7.15
CA PRO A 487 11.16 -11.29 5.73
C PRO A 487 11.23 -9.98 4.93
N ARG A 488 11.86 -10.03 3.77
CA ARG A 488 11.99 -8.87 2.88
C ARG A 488 11.05 -8.92 1.69
N GLU A 489 10.36 -10.05 1.54
CA GLU A 489 9.33 -10.28 0.53
C GLU A 489 8.39 -11.38 0.99
N MET A 490 7.28 -11.53 0.29
CA MET A 490 6.28 -12.57 0.51
C MET A 490 6.49 -13.71 -0.50
N PRO A 491 6.27 -14.98 -0.10
CA PRO A 491 6.16 -16.08 -1.05
C PRO A 491 4.84 -15.98 -1.82
N VAL A 492 4.77 -16.68 -2.95
CA VAL A 492 3.48 -16.94 -3.60
C VAL A 492 2.54 -17.64 -2.60
N PRO A 493 1.28 -17.22 -2.48
CA PRO A 493 0.34 -17.85 -1.54
C PRO A 493 0.22 -19.36 -1.70
N ALA A 494 0.15 -20.07 -0.59
CA ALA A 494 0.07 -21.54 -0.59
C ALA A 494 -1.06 -22.10 -1.45
N LYS A 495 -2.21 -21.42 -1.51
CA LYS A 495 -3.34 -21.86 -2.33
C LYS A 495 -3.06 -21.74 -3.83
N GLU A 496 -2.30 -20.73 -4.25
CA GLU A 496 -1.87 -20.58 -5.65
C GLU A 496 -0.85 -21.67 -6.03
N LEU A 497 0.10 -21.93 -5.12
CA LEU A 497 1.05 -23.04 -5.30
C LEU A 497 0.31 -24.37 -5.41
N GLY A 498 -0.75 -24.58 -4.62
CA GLY A 498 -1.58 -25.77 -4.64
C GLY A 498 -2.29 -26.00 -5.98
N VAL A 499 -2.79 -24.93 -6.62
CA VAL A 499 -3.44 -25.00 -7.94
C VAL A 499 -2.49 -25.58 -8.99
N PHE A 500 -1.22 -25.23 -8.92
CA PHE A 500 -0.18 -25.68 -9.87
C PHE A 500 0.66 -26.85 -9.33
N ALA A 501 0.24 -27.50 -8.24
CA ALA A 501 0.94 -28.59 -7.58
C ALA A 501 2.42 -28.27 -7.29
N GLN A 502 2.74 -27.02 -6.96
CA GLN A 502 4.10 -26.59 -6.64
C GLN A 502 4.40 -26.75 -5.15
N PRO A 503 5.66 -27.00 -4.76
CA PRO A 503 6.06 -27.11 -3.36
C PRO A 503 5.81 -25.82 -2.59
N LEU A 504 5.37 -25.96 -1.33
CA LEU A 504 5.28 -24.84 -0.39
C LEU A 504 6.67 -24.33 -0.02
N TYR A 505 6.78 -23.03 0.15
CA TYR A 505 8.00 -22.36 0.63
C TYR A 505 7.64 -21.08 1.37
N THR A 506 8.61 -20.53 2.10
CA THR A 506 8.43 -19.27 2.84
C THR A 506 9.75 -18.52 2.99
N TRP A 507 9.66 -17.29 3.48
CA TRP A 507 10.76 -16.38 3.76
C TRP A 507 10.76 -15.90 5.20
N GLY A 508 11.93 -15.52 5.70
CA GLY A 508 12.09 -14.95 7.04
C GLY A 508 12.46 -16.00 8.09
N GLY A 509 12.64 -15.53 9.33
CA GLY A 509 13.07 -16.32 10.47
C GLY A 509 14.55 -16.17 10.80
N THR A 510 15.03 -16.91 11.80
CA THR A 510 16.40 -16.83 12.33
C THR A 510 17.44 -17.67 11.58
N GLY A 511 17.05 -18.32 10.50
CA GLY A 511 17.95 -19.11 9.66
C GLY A 511 18.90 -18.27 8.80
N PRO A 512 19.94 -18.87 8.23
CA PRO A 512 20.81 -18.18 7.29
C PRO A 512 20.03 -17.78 6.03
N ALA A 513 20.25 -16.56 5.57
CA ALA A 513 19.72 -15.98 4.34
C ALA A 513 18.18 -15.92 4.23
N ASN A 514 17.62 -14.83 4.68
CA ASN A 514 16.18 -14.56 4.72
C ASN A 514 15.66 -13.78 3.51
N SER A 515 16.41 -13.70 2.48
CA SER A 515 15.98 -13.18 1.19
C SER A 515 16.48 -14.13 0.13
N PRO A 516 15.68 -14.40 -0.88
CA PRO A 516 16.19 -15.16 -2.01
C PRO A 516 17.36 -14.41 -2.59
N THR A 517 18.34 -15.16 -3.03
CA THR A 517 19.27 -14.63 -4.01
C THR A 517 18.44 -14.17 -5.20
N PRO A 518 18.56 -12.93 -5.67
CA PRO A 518 17.87 -12.51 -6.87
C PRO A 518 18.15 -13.50 -7.99
N PRO A 519 17.14 -13.88 -8.78
CA PRO A 519 17.37 -14.76 -9.92
C PRO A 519 18.34 -14.14 -10.92
#